data_d7dea64d9d54b860f239f64f11aeb92c
#
_entry.id   d7dea64d9d54b860f239f64f11aeb92c
#
_cell.length_a   1.000
_cell.length_b   1.000
_cell.length_c   1.000
_cell.angle_alpha   90.00
_cell.angle_beta   90.00
_cell.angle_gamma   90.00
#
_symmetry.space_group_name_H-M   'P 1'
#
loop_
_entity.id
_entity.type
_entity.pdbx_description
1 polymer ?
#
loop_
_entity_poly.entity_id
_entity_poly.type
_entity_poly.pdbx_seq_one_letter_code
_entity_poly.pdbx_strand_id
1 'polypeptide(L)'
;MTTNAAPFSRSVVMHIGAHKTATTHLQRSLLAQQQALSEAGIRYYGPDKLRRPNKGLGDIFGLDVYVNSRKPTRSGADQADFMFKDGHRLILSDENFIGALHDSQANIISPLYPKTAERIAALSSAVDAGPMDVCIGLRDPVSFLKSAYSQALMGGNPVTFSDYLSKNPLDQIYWPGLVARVRSTAGVGRVTVWAFENYKWRFHKICGALMGDLVNMRILPIPNHVHRGLSEAAVARVLSQSGADDPRGVAVEARSTYPVSDEYPAFDPFSASDKAASKAEYAAQLAAIDKIDGVTILGP
;
A
#
# COMPACT_ATOMS: atom_id res chain seq x y z
N MET A 1 32.76 -0.84 33.99
CA MET A 1 32.07 -2.07 33.62
C MET A 1 31.17 -1.73 32.42
N THR A 2 31.67 -1.96 31.24
CA THR A 2 30.91 -1.77 30.01
C THR A 2 29.98 -2.97 29.85
N THR A 3 28.70 -2.76 30.08
CA THR A 3 27.66 -3.75 29.76
C THR A 3 27.68 -3.95 28.25
N ASN A 4 28.22 -5.06 27.81
CA ASN A 4 28.11 -5.54 26.45
C ASN A 4 26.62 -5.93 26.22
N ALA A 5 25.77 -4.96 25.86
CA ALA A 5 24.44 -5.27 25.38
C ALA A 5 24.63 -6.12 24.12
N ALA A 6 24.01 -7.30 24.09
CA ALA A 6 24.02 -8.15 22.90
C ALA A 6 23.60 -7.30 21.70
N PRO A 7 24.32 -7.38 20.56
CA PRO A 7 23.96 -6.58 19.42
C PRO A 7 22.52 -6.92 19.00
N PHE A 8 21.65 -5.91 18.91
CA PHE A 8 20.29 -6.09 18.42
C PHE A 8 20.36 -6.80 17.06
N SER A 9 19.65 -7.93 16.94
CA SER A 9 19.55 -8.61 15.65
C SER A 9 18.84 -7.69 14.65
N ARG A 10 19.41 -7.52 13.46
CA ARG A 10 18.80 -6.77 12.38
C ARG A 10 17.45 -7.37 11.99
N SER A 11 16.46 -6.53 11.76
CA SER A 11 15.13 -6.95 11.36
C SER A 11 14.56 -6.04 10.27
N VAL A 12 13.81 -6.61 9.33
CA VAL A 12 13.18 -5.89 8.23
C VAL A 12 11.67 -6.03 8.32
N VAL A 13 10.97 -4.94 8.12
CA VAL A 13 9.52 -4.93 7.91
C VAL A 13 9.18 -4.24 6.61
N MET A 14 8.34 -4.87 5.82
CA MET A 14 7.77 -4.30 4.61
C MET A 14 6.33 -3.85 4.85
N HIS A 15 6.06 -2.57 4.67
CA HIS A 15 4.70 -2.08 4.49
C HIS A 15 4.38 -2.06 3.01
N ILE A 16 3.63 -3.04 2.59
CA ILE A 16 3.28 -3.21 1.17
C ILE A 16 1.92 -2.61 0.81
N GLY A 17 1.05 -2.35 1.78
CA GLY A 17 -0.33 -1.88 1.68
C GLY A 17 -1.07 -2.47 0.46
N ALA A 18 -2.34 -2.74 0.49
CA ALA A 18 -3.05 -2.69 -0.78
C ALA A 18 -3.12 -1.23 -1.22
N HIS A 19 -3.13 -0.94 -2.51
CA HIS A 19 -3.40 0.42 -2.99
C HIS A 19 -4.70 0.94 -2.36
N LYS A 20 -4.81 2.25 -2.15
CA LYS A 20 -6.02 2.91 -1.63
C LYS A 20 -6.38 2.59 -0.17
N THR A 21 -5.40 2.21 0.66
CA THR A 21 -5.55 1.91 2.10
C THR A 21 -4.82 2.91 3.01
N ALA A 22 -4.79 4.18 2.64
CA ALA A 22 -4.12 5.29 3.34
C ALA A 22 -2.58 5.18 3.41
N THR A 23 -1.95 4.43 2.50
CA THR A 23 -0.49 4.27 2.44
C THR A 23 0.25 5.61 2.45
N THR A 24 -0.19 6.57 1.64
CA THR A 24 0.42 7.92 1.56
C THR A 24 0.39 8.66 2.90
N HIS A 25 -0.69 8.57 3.67
CA HIS A 25 -0.78 9.21 4.98
C HIS A 25 0.21 8.59 5.98
N LEU A 26 0.27 7.25 6.04
CA LEU A 26 1.21 6.52 6.88
C LEU A 26 2.66 6.84 6.51
N GLN A 27 2.98 6.78 5.22
CA GLN A 27 4.31 7.07 4.68
C GLN A 27 4.78 8.48 5.01
N ARG A 28 3.91 9.49 4.85
CA ARG A 28 4.23 10.88 5.20
C ARG A 28 4.38 11.09 6.70
N SER A 29 3.59 10.39 7.52
CA SER A 29 3.70 10.46 8.98
C SER A 29 5.02 9.87 9.47
N LEU A 30 5.48 8.76 8.89
CA LEU A 30 6.78 8.18 9.17
C LEU A 30 7.93 9.09 8.68
N LEU A 31 7.81 9.65 7.48
CA LEU A 31 8.79 10.55 6.91
C LEU A 31 8.95 11.83 7.74
N ALA A 32 7.86 12.40 8.23
CA ALA A 32 7.88 13.61 9.07
C ALA A 32 8.67 13.40 10.37
N GLN A 33 8.85 12.16 10.80
CA GLN A 33 9.56 11.81 12.04
C GLN A 33 10.81 10.96 11.76
N GLN A 34 11.35 11.05 10.53
CA GLN A 34 12.50 10.25 10.11
C GLN A 34 13.73 10.43 10.99
N GLN A 35 13.97 11.63 11.49
CA GLN A 35 15.11 11.89 12.40
C GLN A 35 14.94 11.11 13.70
N ALA A 36 13.81 11.22 14.37
CA ALA A 36 13.53 10.50 15.60
C ALA A 36 13.56 8.97 15.43
N LEU A 37 13.05 8.46 14.29
CA LEU A 37 13.20 7.05 13.92
C LEU A 37 14.69 6.66 13.82
N SER A 38 15.50 7.50 13.17
CA SER A 38 16.94 7.26 13.01
C SER A 38 17.68 7.23 14.33
N GLU A 39 17.36 8.14 15.25
CA GLU A 39 17.90 8.21 16.62
C GLU A 39 17.51 6.97 17.43
N ALA A 40 16.32 6.41 17.17
CA ALA A 40 15.86 5.14 17.74
C ALA A 40 16.44 3.89 17.05
N GLY A 41 17.40 4.04 16.14
CA GLY A 41 18.00 2.91 15.40
C GLY A 41 17.12 2.31 14.31
N ILE A 42 16.08 3.03 13.88
CA ILE A 42 15.17 2.61 12.80
C ILE A 42 15.49 3.36 11.51
N ARG A 43 15.73 2.64 10.44
CA ARG A 43 15.95 3.20 9.10
C ARG A 43 14.67 3.11 8.29
N TYR A 44 14.16 4.25 7.84
CA TYR A 44 12.94 4.35 7.04
C TYR A 44 13.24 4.66 5.58
N TYR A 45 12.69 3.84 4.69
CA TYR A 45 12.71 4.02 3.24
C TYR A 45 11.28 4.00 2.71
N GLY A 46 10.79 5.17 2.33
CA GLY A 46 9.48 5.38 1.72
C GLY A 46 9.57 5.80 0.26
N PRO A 47 8.44 6.17 -0.37
CA PRO A 47 8.38 6.55 -1.78
C PRO A 47 9.31 7.73 -2.14
N ASP A 48 9.61 8.60 -1.19
CA ASP A 48 10.56 9.71 -1.33
C ASP A 48 11.97 9.24 -1.74
N LYS A 49 12.35 8.03 -1.33
CA LYS A 49 13.63 7.39 -1.69
C LYS A 49 13.44 6.30 -2.74
N LEU A 50 12.39 5.48 -2.61
CA LEU A 50 12.19 4.29 -3.42
C LEU A 50 11.67 4.59 -4.83
N ARG A 51 11.16 5.80 -5.09
CA ARG A 51 10.65 6.22 -6.41
C ARG A 51 11.52 7.29 -7.08
N ARG A 52 12.75 7.50 -6.59
CA ARG A 52 13.67 8.46 -7.22
C ARG A 52 14.16 7.92 -8.56
N PRO A 53 14.21 8.75 -9.60
CA PRO A 53 14.87 8.39 -10.85
C PRO A 53 16.32 7.97 -10.59
N ASN A 54 16.74 6.87 -11.20
CA ASN A 54 18.11 6.31 -11.12
C ASN A 54 18.60 5.91 -9.71
N LYS A 55 17.72 5.90 -8.70
CA LYS A 55 18.01 5.45 -7.32
C LYS A 55 16.80 4.82 -6.65
N GLY A 56 15.81 4.41 -7.43
CA GLY A 56 14.56 3.83 -6.95
C GLY A 56 14.59 2.31 -6.83
N LEU A 57 13.38 1.72 -6.75
CA LEU A 57 13.19 0.28 -6.61
C LEU A 57 13.94 -0.54 -7.68
N GLY A 58 13.94 -0.06 -8.93
CA GLY A 58 14.63 -0.72 -10.04
C GLY A 58 16.15 -0.77 -9.85
N ASP A 59 16.73 0.28 -9.31
CA ASP A 59 18.19 0.40 -9.14
C ASP A 59 18.65 -0.27 -7.84
N ILE A 60 17.86 -0.15 -6.77
CA ILE A 60 18.23 -0.70 -5.45
C ILE A 60 18.00 -2.21 -5.42
N PHE A 61 16.82 -2.67 -5.88
CA PHE A 61 16.37 -4.05 -5.73
C PHE A 61 16.23 -4.82 -7.05
N GLY A 62 16.46 -4.16 -8.18
CA GLY A 62 16.20 -4.75 -9.49
C GLY A 62 14.71 -4.92 -9.80
N LEU A 63 13.82 -4.22 -9.11
CA LEU A 63 12.36 -4.36 -9.21
C LEU A 63 11.73 -3.12 -9.80
N ASP A 64 11.27 -3.18 -11.04
CA ASP A 64 10.38 -2.19 -11.62
C ASP A 64 8.91 -2.59 -11.38
N VAL A 65 8.01 -1.58 -11.35
CA VAL A 65 6.57 -1.83 -11.15
C VAL A 65 5.95 -2.51 -12.37
N TYR A 66 6.41 -2.16 -13.57
CA TYR A 66 5.82 -2.56 -14.85
C TYR A 66 6.71 -3.45 -15.71
N VAL A 67 8.02 -3.46 -15.47
CA VAL A 67 9.02 -4.08 -16.35
C VAL A 67 9.83 -5.12 -15.60
N ASN A 68 10.45 -6.02 -16.33
CA ASN A 68 11.33 -7.07 -15.82
C ASN A 68 12.45 -6.53 -14.92
N SER A 69 12.82 -7.34 -13.94
CA SER A 69 13.88 -7.05 -12.98
C SER A 69 15.18 -6.65 -13.67
N ARG A 70 15.79 -5.56 -13.20
CA ARG A 70 17.16 -5.21 -13.51
C ARG A 70 18.09 -5.89 -12.50
N LYS A 71 19.37 -5.94 -12.78
CA LYS A 71 20.34 -6.36 -11.76
C LYS A 71 20.40 -5.30 -10.66
N PRO A 72 20.29 -5.67 -9.38
CA PRO A 72 20.49 -4.74 -8.28
C PRO A 72 21.90 -4.18 -8.30
N THR A 73 22.09 -2.94 -7.83
CA THR A 73 23.38 -2.25 -7.81
C THR A 73 24.36 -2.82 -6.79
N ARG A 74 23.85 -3.60 -5.82
CA ARG A 74 24.64 -4.20 -4.73
C ARG A 74 24.24 -5.63 -4.51
N SER A 75 25.13 -6.43 -3.91
CA SER A 75 24.79 -7.76 -3.37
C SER A 75 23.80 -7.63 -2.19
N GLY A 76 23.12 -8.71 -1.84
CA GLY A 76 22.15 -8.71 -0.73
C GLY A 76 22.75 -8.25 0.59
N ALA A 77 23.93 -8.76 0.95
CA ALA A 77 24.64 -8.37 2.17
C ALA A 77 25.10 -6.90 2.13
N ASP A 78 25.73 -6.46 1.05
CA ASP A 78 26.15 -5.05 0.86
C ASP A 78 24.95 -4.10 0.85
N GLN A 79 23.82 -4.53 0.29
CA GLN A 79 22.59 -3.77 0.29
C GLN A 79 22.01 -3.64 1.70
N ALA A 80 22.01 -4.73 2.49
CA ALA A 80 21.60 -4.70 3.87
C ALA A 80 22.47 -3.72 4.69
N ASP A 81 23.79 -3.82 4.61
CA ASP A 81 24.72 -2.92 5.31
C ASP A 81 24.52 -1.46 4.90
N PHE A 82 24.34 -1.19 3.62
CA PHE A 82 24.06 0.16 3.13
C PHE A 82 22.75 0.73 3.67
N MET A 83 21.69 -0.09 3.80
CA MET A 83 20.38 0.38 4.23
C MET A 83 20.25 0.48 5.74
N PHE A 84 20.80 -0.46 6.48
CA PHE A 84 20.78 -0.45 7.94
C PHE A 84 21.73 0.60 8.52
N LYS A 85 22.93 0.75 7.92
CA LYS A 85 24.02 1.54 8.51
C LYS A 85 24.28 1.06 9.96
N ASP A 86 24.04 1.93 10.92
CA ASP A 86 24.11 1.69 12.37
C ASP A 86 22.76 1.31 13.01
N GLY A 87 21.68 1.24 12.19
CA GLY A 87 20.36 0.86 12.67
C GLY A 87 20.22 -0.66 12.87
N HIS A 88 19.21 -1.03 13.65
CA HIS A 88 18.85 -2.44 13.90
C HIS A 88 17.51 -2.83 13.27
N ARG A 89 16.69 -1.85 12.87
CA ARG A 89 15.42 -2.11 12.18
C ARG A 89 15.32 -1.30 10.89
N LEU A 90 14.84 -1.97 9.84
CA LEU A 90 14.61 -1.37 8.52
C LEU A 90 13.12 -1.42 8.18
N ILE A 91 12.51 -0.25 7.94
CA ILE A 91 11.15 -0.12 7.44
C ILE A 91 11.21 0.22 5.96
N LEU A 92 10.71 -0.68 5.11
CA LEU A 92 10.51 -0.48 3.68
C LEU A 92 9.01 -0.24 3.43
N SER A 93 8.64 0.88 2.84
CA SER A 93 7.23 1.22 2.67
C SER A 93 6.94 1.71 1.25
N ASP A 94 6.37 0.83 0.44
CA ASP A 94 5.84 1.18 -0.89
C ASP A 94 4.78 0.16 -1.32
N GLU A 95 3.60 0.61 -1.73
CA GLU A 95 2.55 -0.26 -2.26
C GLU A 95 2.92 -0.91 -3.60
N ASN A 96 3.84 -0.31 -4.35
CA ASN A 96 4.33 -0.87 -5.61
C ASN A 96 5.22 -2.10 -5.42
N PHE A 97 5.61 -2.45 -4.20
CA PHE A 97 6.32 -3.72 -3.95
C PHE A 97 5.54 -4.92 -4.45
N ILE A 98 4.22 -4.92 -4.32
CA ILE A 98 3.35 -6.01 -4.79
C ILE A 98 2.95 -5.88 -6.26
N GLY A 99 3.34 -4.81 -6.94
CA GLY A 99 3.06 -4.55 -8.35
C GLY A 99 1.99 -3.47 -8.56
N ALA A 100 1.59 -3.27 -9.81
CA ALA A 100 0.55 -2.32 -10.17
C ALA A 100 -0.85 -2.85 -9.84
N LEU A 101 -1.77 -1.94 -9.55
CA LEU A 101 -3.19 -2.27 -9.36
C LEU A 101 -3.89 -2.48 -10.71
N HIS A 102 -3.61 -1.60 -11.67
CA HIS A 102 -4.23 -1.61 -12.99
C HIS A 102 -3.23 -1.99 -14.08
N ASP A 103 -3.72 -2.61 -15.12
CA ASP A 103 -3.03 -2.74 -16.39
C ASP A 103 -3.04 -1.41 -17.18
N SER A 104 -2.51 -1.44 -18.41
CA SER A 104 -2.46 -0.26 -19.29
C SER A 104 -3.85 0.21 -19.78
N GLN A 105 -4.88 -0.62 -19.63
CA GLN A 105 -6.26 -0.32 -19.98
C GLN A 105 -7.13 0.05 -18.77
N ALA A 106 -6.50 0.27 -17.62
CA ALA A 106 -7.13 0.56 -16.33
C ALA A 106 -8.02 -0.57 -15.77
N ASN A 107 -7.84 -1.81 -16.22
CA ASN A 107 -8.47 -2.95 -15.57
C ASN A 107 -7.67 -3.35 -14.35
N ILE A 108 -8.34 -3.77 -13.28
CA ILE A 108 -7.69 -4.37 -12.11
C ILE A 108 -7.09 -5.70 -12.54
N ILE A 109 -5.81 -5.89 -12.25
CA ILE A 109 -5.11 -7.13 -12.62
C ILE A 109 -5.63 -8.29 -11.77
N SER A 110 -6.17 -9.32 -12.40
CA SER A 110 -6.72 -10.50 -11.73
C SER A 110 -5.80 -11.73 -11.91
N PRO A 111 -5.58 -12.53 -10.84
CA PRO A 111 -5.93 -12.24 -9.44
C PRO A 111 -5.21 -10.99 -8.94
N LEU A 112 -5.73 -10.35 -7.87
CA LEU A 112 -5.09 -9.15 -7.32
C LEU A 112 -3.60 -9.38 -7.08
N TYR A 113 -2.77 -8.53 -7.72
CA TYR A 113 -1.31 -8.54 -7.58
C TYR A 113 -0.70 -9.95 -7.84
N PRO A 114 -0.79 -10.50 -9.05
CA PRO A 114 -0.44 -11.89 -9.34
C PRO A 114 1.03 -12.22 -9.05
N LYS A 115 1.93 -11.24 -9.19
CA LYS A 115 3.38 -11.41 -8.99
C LYS A 115 3.86 -11.08 -7.57
N THR A 116 2.96 -10.97 -6.59
CA THR A 116 3.31 -10.58 -5.22
C THR A 116 4.38 -11.49 -4.61
N ALA A 117 4.21 -12.81 -4.70
CA ALA A 117 5.15 -13.76 -4.11
C ALA A 117 6.55 -13.64 -4.73
N GLU A 118 6.63 -13.60 -6.07
CA GLU A 118 7.88 -13.43 -6.81
C GLU A 118 8.60 -12.14 -6.42
N ARG A 119 7.86 -11.02 -6.33
CA ARG A 119 8.41 -9.71 -6.01
C ARG A 119 8.90 -9.61 -4.56
N ILE A 120 8.13 -10.15 -3.60
CA ILE A 120 8.53 -10.18 -2.18
C ILE A 120 9.75 -11.08 -1.98
N ALA A 121 9.81 -12.24 -2.63
CA ALA A 121 10.98 -13.11 -2.58
C ALA A 121 12.24 -12.43 -3.14
N ALA A 122 12.11 -11.71 -4.25
CA ALA A 122 13.21 -10.92 -4.82
C ALA A 122 13.68 -9.80 -3.87
N LEU A 123 12.74 -9.10 -3.20
CA LEU A 123 13.09 -8.09 -2.18
C LEU A 123 13.80 -8.71 -0.98
N SER A 124 13.32 -9.86 -0.49
CA SER A 124 13.94 -10.57 0.61
C SER A 124 15.39 -10.96 0.28
N SER A 125 15.61 -11.49 -0.92
CA SER A 125 16.96 -11.83 -1.39
C SER A 125 17.84 -10.61 -1.60
N ALA A 126 17.26 -9.48 -2.01
CA ALA A 126 18.01 -8.24 -2.27
C ALA A 126 18.47 -7.52 -1.00
N VAL A 127 17.87 -7.78 0.16
CA VAL A 127 18.24 -7.17 1.46
C VAL A 127 18.82 -8.19 2.43
N ASP A 128 19.00 -9.40 2.12
CA ASP A 128 19.62 -10.50 2.87
C ASP A 128 19.86 -10.23 4.37
N ALA A 129 18.79 -10.03 5.10
CA ALA A 129 18.81 -9.70 6.54
C ALA A 129 17.93 -10.66 7.37
N GLY A 130 17.68 -11.85 6.85
CA GLY A 130 16.78 -12.84 7.44
C GLY A 130 15.31 -12.64 7.05
N PRO A 131 14.38 -13.34 7.71
CA PRO A 131 12.95 -13.22 7.38
C PRO A 131 12.43 -11.81 7.57
N MET A 132 11.63 -11.34 6.60
CA MET A 132 10.99 -10.03 6.64
C MET A 132 9.56 -10.14 7.19
N ASP A 133 9.21 -9.30 8.14
CA ASP A 133 7.83 -9.10 8.53
C ASP A 133 7.10 -8.27 7.46
N VAL A 134 5.82 -8.55 7.22
CA VAL A 134 5.01 -7.85 6.23
C VAL A 134 3.79 -7.22 6.89
N CYS A 135 3.56 -5.95 6.58
CA CYS A 135 2.40 -5.19 7.03
C CYS A 135 1.53 -4.78 5.84
N ILE A 136 0.24 -5.09 5.87
CA ILE A 136 -0.69 -4.83 4.77
C ILE A 136 -2.04 -4.28 5.26
N GLY A 137 -2.45 -3.14 4.72
CA GLY A 137 -3.81 -2.62 4.86
C GLY A 137 -4.73 -3.21 3.80
N LEU A 138 -5.92 -3.65 4.19
CA LEU A 138 -6.98 -4.11 3.31
C LEU A 138 -8.17 -3.17 3.39
N ARG A 139 -9.09 -3.24 2.44
CA ARG A 139 -10.24 -2.34 2.38
C ARG A 139 -11.48 -3.08 1.91
N ASP A 140 -12.65 -2.66 2.40
CA ASP A 140 -13.95 -3.15 1.90
C ASP A 140 -14.00 -3.12 0.38
N PRO A 141 -14.40 -4.22 -0.31
CA PRO A 141 -14.32 -4.33 -1.77
C PRO A 141 -15.05 -3.23 -2.54
N VAL A 142 -16.27 -2.85 -2.13
CA VAL A 142 -17.03 -1.75 -2.76
C VAL A 142 -16.27 -0.42 -2.60
N SER A 143 -15.80 -0.13 -1.40
CA SER A 143 -15.03 1.07 -1.09
C SER A 143 -13.67 1.09 -1.81
N PHE A 144 -13.03 -0.06 -1.94
CA PHE A 144 -11.80 -0.25 -2.69
C PHE A 144 -12.02 0.01 -4.19
N LEU A 145 -13.02 -0.64 -4.79
CA LEU A 145 -13.32 -0.52 -6.21
C LEU A 145 -13.68 0.92 -6.61
N LYS A 146 -14.49 1.60 -5.80
CA LYS A 146 -14.80 3.03 -5.99
C LYS A 146 -13.55 3.90 -6.00
N SER A 147 -12.61 3.62 -5.10
CA SER A 147 -11.35 4.35 -5.02
C SER A 147 -10.38 4.01 -6.15
N ALA A 148 -10.40 2.76 -6.62
CA ALA A 148 -9.63 2.30 -7.78
C ALA A 148 -10.16 2.94 -9.07
N TYR A 149 -11.46 3.01 -9.24
CA TYR A 149 -12.10 3.73 -10.34
C TYR A 149 -11.68 5.22 -10.40
N SER A 150 -11.73 5.90 -9.25
CA SER A 150 -11.24 7.29 -9.19
C SER A 150 -9.77 7.41 -9.61
N GLN A 151 -8.95 6.40 -9.30
CA GLN A 151 -7.55 6.36 -9.72
C GLN A 151 -7.42 6.12 -11.23
N ALA A 152 -8.26 5.28 -11.81
CA ALA A 152 -8.29 5.05 -13.26
C ALA A 152 -8.61 6.34 -14.01
N LEU A 153 -9.65 7.08 -13.59
CA LEU A 153 -10.00 8.38 -14.16
C LEU A 153 -8.86 9.40 -14.01
N MET A 154 -8.27 9.50 -12.84
CA MET A 154 -7.12 10.37 -12.57
C MET A 154 -5.87 9.96 -13.36
N GLY A 155 -5.78 8.72 -13.77
CA GLY A 155 -4.74 8.17 -14.65
C GLY A 155 -4.92 8.54 -16.14
N GLY A 156 -6.06 9.16 -16.49
CA GLY A 156 -6.38 9.52 -17.87
C GLY A 156 -7.18 8.45 -18.62
N ASN A 157 -7.91 7.60 -17.90
CA ASN A 157 -8.77 6.56 -18.51
C ASN A 157 -10.25 6.92 -18.27
N PRO A 158 -10.88 7.74 -19.14
CA PRO A 158 -12.25 8.22 -18.97
C PRO A 158 -13.27 7.15 -19.36
N VAL A 159 -13.39 6.11 -18.54
CA VAL A 159 -14.33 5.00 -18.70
C VAL A 159 -15.55 5.21 -17.81
N THR A 160 -16.76 4.84 -18.25
CA THR A 160 -17.96 4.90 -17.39
C THR A 160 -17.83 3.92 -16.24
N PHE A 161 -18.51 4.19 -15.11
CA PHE A 161 -18.45 3.27 -13.98
C PHE A 161 -19.06 1.90 -14.32
N SER A 162 -20.11 1.86 -15.13
CA SER A 162 -20.71 0.59 -15.60
C SER A 162 -19.72 -0.25 -16.39
N ASP A 163 -19.00 0.36 -17.35
CA ASP A 163 -18.00 -0.34 -18.13
C ASP A 163 -16.80 -0.76 -17.27
N TYR A 164 -16.39 0.09 -16.33
CA TYR A 164 -15.33 -0.26 -15.38
C TYR A 164 -15.73 -1.44 -14.50
N LEU A 165 -16.95 -1.44 -13.96
CA LEU A 165 -17.48 -2.51 -13.09
C LEU A 165 -17.63 -3.82 -13.86
N SER A 166 -18.07 -3.78 -15.12
CA SER A 166 -18.21 -4.98 -15.95
C SER A 166 -16.89 -5.71 -16.19
N LYS A 167 -15.78 -4.96 -16.22
CA LYS A 167 -14.42 -5.50 -16.38
C LYS A 167 -13.74 -5.81 -15.04
N ASN A 168 -14.24 -5.25 -13.95
CA ASN A 168 -13.68 -5.37 -12.61
C ASN A 168 -14.77 -5.78 -11.61
N PRO A 169 -15.35 -6.98 -11.72
CA PRO A 169 -16.40 -7.42 -10.82
C PRO A 169 -15.88 -7.55 -9.36
N LEU A 170 -16.77 -7.36 -8.40
CA LEU A 170 -16.43 -7.30 -6.97
C LEU A 170 -15.79 -8.58 -6.43
N ASP A 171 -16.16 -9.74 -6.96
CA ASP A 171 -15.62 -11.05 -6.57
C ASP A 171 -14.14 -11.24 -6.91
N GLN A 172 -13.58 -10.42 -7.81
CA GLN A 172 -12.13 -10.40 -8.06
C GLN A 172 -11.34 -9.83 -6.86
N ILE A 173 -12.01 -9.09 -5.96
CA ILE A 173 -11.36 -8.50 -4.79
C ILE A 173 -11.39 -9.51 -3.65
N TYR A 174 -10.48 -10.48 -3.73
CA TYR A 174 -10.38 -11.59 -2.79
C TYR A 174 -9.10 -11.48 -1.95
N TRP A 175 -9.19 -10.81 -0.80
CA TRP A 175 -8.08 -10.55 0.10
C TRP A 175 -7.45 -11.79 0.72
N PRO A 176 -8.20 -12.86 1.12
CA PRO A 176 -7.59 -14.06 1.67
C PRO A 176 -6.56 -14.68 0.72
N GLY A 177 -6.84 -14.70 -0.57
CA GLY A 177 -5.91 -15.21 -1.57
C GLY A 177 -4.63 -14.38 -1.67
N LEU A 178 -4.70 -13.06 -1.56
CA LEU A 178 -3.52 -12.19 -1.52
C LEU A 178 -2.69 -12.44 -0.26
N VAL A 179 -3.33 -12.43 0.92
CA VAL A 179 -2.64 -12.60 2.21
C VAL A 179 -1.99 -13.98 2.30
N ALA A 180 -2.66 -15.03 1.83
CA ALA A 180 -2.09 -16.38 1.76
C ALA A 180 -0.85 -16.44 0.87
N ARG A 181 -0.88 -15.81 -0.31
CA ARG A 181 0.31 -15.71 -1.19
C ARG A 181 1.47 -14.96 -0.54
N VAL A 182 1.18 -13.85 0.14
CA VAL A 182 2.19 -13.10 0.90
C VAL A 182 2.81 -14.00 1.97
N ARG A 183 1.96 -14.64 2.80
CA ARG A 183 2.42 -15.45 3.93
C ARG A 183 3.23 -16.68 3.52
N SER A 184 2.86 -17.32 2.42
CA SER A 184 3.56 -18.49 1.88
C SER A 184 4.85 -18.17 1.11
N THR A 185 5.16 -16.89 0.91
CA THR A 185 6.35 -16.48 0.18
C THR A 185 7.62 -16.75 0.99
N ALA A 186 8.63 -17.35 0.34
CA ALA A 186 9.94 -17.56 0.96
C ALA A 186 10.55 -16.23 1.44
N GLY A 187 11.11 -16.24 2.66
CA GLY A 187 11.68 -15.07 3.29
C GLY A 187 10.66 -14.16 4.00
N VAL A 188 9.37 -14.51 4.03
CA VAL A 188 8.36 -13.83 4.84
C VAL A 188 8.27 -14.47 6.23
N GLY A 189 8.41 -13.63 7.25
CA GLY A 189 8.21 -13.98 8.65
C GLY A 189 6.73 -13.85 9.05
N ARG A 190 6.39 -12.87 9.87
CA ARG A 190 5.02 -12.59 10.29
C ARG A 190 4.32 -11.67 9.28
N VAL A 191 3.00 -11.83 9.16
CA VAL A 191 2.15 -10.92 8.38
C VAL A 191 1.18 -10.22 9.32
N THR A 192 1.20 -8.90 9.32
CA THR A 192 0.28 -8.07 10.10
C THR A 192 -0.71 -7.39 9.15
N VAL A 193 -2.00 -7.58 9.40
CA VAL A 193 -3.09 -7.07 8.58
C VAL A 193 -3.95 -6.09 9.37
N TRP A 194 -4.49 -5.07 8.72
CA TRP A 194 -5.54 -4.22 9.28
C TRP A 194 -6.58 -3.84 8.24
N ALA A 195 -7.81 -3.60 8.70
CA ALA A 195 -8.85 -3.01 7.88
C ALA A 195 -8.63 -1.49 7.77
N PHE A 196 -8.68 -0.94 6.54
CA PHE A 196 -8.58 0.50 6.27
C PHE A 196 -9.64 1.28 7.05
N GLU A 197 -10.81 0.72 7.24
CA GLU A 197 -11.93 1.31 7.96
C GLU A 197 -11.55 1.62 9.42
N ASN A 198 -10.63 0.85 9.99
CA ASN A 198 -10.11 1.03 11.34
C ASN A 198 -8.79 1.81 11.40
N TYR A 199 -8.21 2.20 10.25
CA TYR A 199 -6.89 2.81 10.15
C TYR A 199 -6.69 3.99 11.11
N LYS A 200 -7.65 4.91 11.15
CA LYS A 200 -7.57 6.10 12.01
C LYS A 200 -7.44 5.74 13.50
N TRP A 201 -8.22 4.78 13.94
CA TRP A 201 -8.24 4.34 15.34
C TRP A 201 -7.06 3.43 15.69
N ARG A 202 -6.51 2.74 14.70
CA ARG A 202 -5.41 1.80 14.84
C ARG A 202 -4.05 2.37 14.45
N PHE A 203 -3.98 3.63 14.07
CA PHE A 203 -2.76 4.27 13.57
C PHE A 203 -1.54 3.97 14.46
N HIS A 204 -1.66 4.12 15.78
CA HIS A 204 -0.54 3.85 16.69
C HIS A 204 -0.15 2.37 16.76
N LYS A 205 -1.12 1.45 16.71
CA LYS A 205 -0.83 0.02 16.67
C LYS A 205 -0.16 -0.38 15.35
N ILE A 206 -0.59 0.21 14.24
CA ILE A 206 0.05 0.01 12.91
C ILE A 206 1.49 0.51 12.95
N CYS A 207 1.74 1.71 13.47
CA CYS A 207 3.10 2.23 13.64
C CYS A 207 3.94 1.33 14.59
N GLY A 208 3.36 0.84 15.68
CA GLY A 208 4.01 -0.12 16.58
C GLY A 208 4.44 -1.39 15.86
N ALA A 209 3.57 -1.98 15.04
CA ALA A 209 3.91 -3.17 14.24
C ALA A 209 5.07 -2.90 13.26
N LEU A 210 5.15 -1.69 12.70
CA LEU A 210 6.26 -1.30 11.83
C LEU A 210 7.56 -1.08 12.61
N MET A 211 7.50 -0.41 13.75
CA MET A 211 8.69 -0.10 14.55
C MET A 211 9.22 -1.31 15.32
N GLY A 212 8.36 -2.27 15.67
CA GLY A 212 8.68 -3.41 16.52
C GLY A 212 8.64 -3.06 18.02
N ASP A 213 8.66 -4.09 18.85
CA ASP A 213 8.42 -3.99 20.30
C ASP A 213 9.57 -3.32 21.10
N LEU A 214 10.71 -3.12 20.45
CA LEU A 214 11.92 -2.60 21.08
C LEU A 214 11.96 -1.07 21.21
N VAL A 215 10.98 -0.37 20.63
CA VAL A 215 11.00 1.09 20.53
C VAL A 215 9.77 1.69 21.21
N ASN A 216 9.99 2.32 22.35
CA ASN A 216 8.95 3.09 23.04
C ASN A 216 8.80 4.51 22.43
N MET A 217 8.48 4.57 21.15
CA MET A 217 8.31 5.80 20.40
C MET A 217 6.88 5.88 19.82
N ARG A 218 6.28 7.05 19.89
CA ARG A 218 4.96 7.30 19.33
C ARG A 218 5.06 8.13 18.05
N ILE A 219 4.67 7.55 16.93
CA ILE A 219 4.50 8.30 15.68
C ILE A 219 3.23 9.15 15.76
N LEU A 220 3.35 10.43 15.46
CA LEU A 220 2.22 11.34 15.36
C LEU A 220 1.69 11.34 13.91
N PRO A 221 0.38 11.18 13.71
CA PRO A 221 -0.20 11.30 12.39
C PRO A 221 -0.08 12.74 11.89
N ILE A 222 0.28 12.92 10.62
CA ILE A 222 0.19 14.24 9.99
C ILE A 222 -1.29 14.67 9.91
N PRO A 223 -1.60 15.99 9.89
CA PRO A 223 -2.96 16.45 9.64
C PRO A 223 -3.51 15.84 8.35
N ASN A 224 -4.75 15.36 8.42
CA ASN A 224 -5.40 14.66 7.31
C ASN A 224 -5.51 15.55 6.06
N HIS A 225 -4.56 15.47 5.15
CA HIS A 225 -4.80 15.74 3.75
C HIS A 225 -5.34 14.45 3.12
N VAL A 226 -6.60 14.14 3.41
CA VAL A 226 -7.29 13.02 2.77
C VAL A 226 -7.36 13.37 1.29
N HIS A 227 -6.74 12.54 0.44
CA HIS A 227 -7.10 12.51 -0.96
C HIS A 227 -8.54 11.99 -1.01
N ARG A 228 -9.51 12.89 -0.86
CA ARG A 228 -10.92 12.59 -1.11
C ARG A 228 -11.01 12.08 -2.53
N GLY A 229 -11.85 11.08 -2.78
CA GLY A 229 -12.12 10.60 -4.13
C GLY A 229 -12.62 11.74 -5.03
N LEU A 230 -13.05 11.44 -6.21
CA LEU A 230 -13.73 12.40 -7.07
C LEU A 230 -15.17 12.61 -6.57
N SER A 231 -15.68 13.84 -6.73
CA SER A 231 -17.11 14.11 -6.60
C SER A 231 -17.90 13.61 -7.80
N GLU A 232 -19.21 13.51 -7.69
CA GLU A 232 -20.09 13.19 -8.82
C GLU A 232 -19.92 14.17 -9.98
N ALA A 233 -19.84 15.48 -9.68
CA ALA A 233 -19.60 16.53 -10.67
C ALA A 233 -18.23 16.38 -11.35
N ALA A 234 -17.19 16.06 -10.60
CA ALA A 234 -15.86 15.82 -11.17
C ALA A 234 -15.85 14.59 -12.11
N VAL A 235 -16.50 13.50 -11.72
CA VAL A 235 -16.65 12.31 -12.59
C VAL A 235 -17.41 12.66 -13.86
N ALA A 236 -18.56 13.34 -13.75
CA ALA A 236 -19.35 13.76 -14.89
C ALA A 236 -18.52 14.65 -15.85
N ARG A 237 -17.73 15.57 -15.32
CA ARG A 237 -16.84 16.43 -16.12
C ARG A 237 -15.78 15.62 -16.86
N VAL A 238 -15.13 14.66 -16.22
CA VAL A 238 -14.14 13.80 -16.86
C VAL A 238 -14.77 12.99 -17.99
N LEU A 239 -15.94 12.40 -17.77
CA LEU A 239 -16.61 11.58 -18.77
C LEU A 239 -17.12 12.41 -19.95
N SER A 240 -17.59 13.64 -19.71
CA SER A 240 -18.03 14.54 -20.81
C SER A 240 -16.90 14.97 -21.75
N GLN A 241 -15.65 14.79 -21.33
CA GLN A 241 -14.45 15.11 -22.11
C GLN A 241 -13.58 13.87 -22.40
N SER A 242 -14.20 12.73 -22.58
CA SER A 242 -13.52 11.45 -22.83
C SER A 242 -12.64 11.45 -24.09
N GLY A 243 -12.89 12.33 -25.05
CA GLY A 243 -12.09 12.49 -26.28
C GLY A 243 -11.02 13.59 -26.21
N ALA A 244 -10.73 14.15 -25.05
CA ALA A 244 -9.72 15.21 -24.91
C ALA A 244 -8.31 14.68 -25.19
N ASP A 245 -7.44 15.55 -25.74
CA ASP A 245 -6.03 15.21 -26.00
C ASP A 245 -5.22 14.97 -24.72
N ASP A 246 -5.60 15.63 -23.60
CA ASP A 246 -5.02 15.41 -22.27
C ASP A 246 -6.09 15.00 -21.25
N PRO A 247 -6.52 13.74 -21.25
CA PRO A 247 -7.53 13.26 -20.30
C PRO A 247 -7.05 13.31 -18.83
N ARG A 248 -5.74 13.26 -18.59
CA ARG A 248 -5.16 13.45 -17.26
C ARG A 248 -5.32 14.87 -16.75
N GLY A 249 -5.00 15.85 -17.59
CA GLY A 249 -5.19 17.27 -17.27
C GLY A 249 -6.65 17.57 -16.97
N VAL A 250 -7.58 17.04 -17.76
CA VAL A 250 -9.03 17.14 -17.51
C VAL A 250 -9.41 16.59 -16.14
N ALA A 251 -8.89 15.42 -15.77
CA ALA A 251 -9.22 14.82 -14.47
C ALA A 251 -8.65 15.62 -13.29
N VAL A 252 -7.45 16.18 -13.42
CA VAL A 252 -6.82 17.06 -12.42
C VAL A 252 -7.62 18.36 -12.27
N GLU A 253 -7.99 18.99 -13.39
CA GLU A 253 -8.84 20.20 -13.40
C GLU A 253 -10.20 19.91 -12.76
N ALA A 254 -10.90 18.87 -13.20
CA ALA A 254 -12.21 18.51 -12.66
C ALA A 254 -12.19 18.28 -11.16
N ARG A 255 -11.16 17.59 -10.64
CA ARG A 255 -10.98 17.38 -9.20
C ARG A 255 -10.77 18.66 -8.42
N SER A 256 -10.08 19.65 -8.99
CA SER A 256 -9.84 20.94 -8.32
C SER A 256 -11.02 21.86 -8.40
N THR A 257 -11.78 21.83 -9.51
CA THR A 257 -12.96 22.67 -9.73
C THR A 257 -14.17 22.16 -8.94
N TYR A 258 -14.32 20.84 -8.80
CA TYR A 258 -15.43 20.18 -8.11
C TYR A 258 -14.91 19.33 -6.93
N PRO A 259 -14.26 19.94 -5.91
CA PRO A 259 -13.75 19.17 -4.79
C PRO A 259 -14.90 18.58 -3.97
N VAL A 260 -14.69 17.37 -3.43
CA VAL A 260 -15.71 16.74 -2.59
C VAL A 260 -16.06 17.64 -1.41
N SER A 261 -17.32 18.09 -1.33
CA SER A 261 -17.91 18.99 -0.34
C SER A 261 -19.41 18.72 -0.20
N ASP A 262 -20.11 19.50 0.62
CA ASP A 262 -21.57 19.45 0.70
C ASP A 262 -22.23 19.87 -0.62
N GLU A 263 -21.61 20.79 -1.38
CA GLU A 263 -22.07 21.23 -2.70
C GLU A 263 -21.79 20.17 -3.78
N TYR A 264 -20.63 19.49 -3.69
CA TYR A 264 -20.21 18.46 -4.63
C TYR A 264 -20.03 17.12 -3.91
N PRO A 265 -21.10 16.33 -3.76
CA PRO A 265 -21.05 15.07 -3.02
C PRO A 265 -20.06 14.09 -3.65
N ALA A 266 -19.48 13.25 -2.80
CA ALA A 266 -18.55 12.23 -3.28
C ALA A 266 -19.25 11.26 -4.23
N PHE A 267 -18.60 10.91 -5.34
CA PHE A 267 -19.11 9.88 -6.25
C PHE A 267 -19.36 8.56 -5.51
N ASP A 268 -20.59 8.10 -5.57
CA ASP A 268 -21.04 6.92 -4.82
C ASP A 268 -22.04 6.06 -5.62
N PRO A 269 -21.54 5.25 -6.55
CA PRO A 269 -22.37 4.53 -7.51
C PRO A 269 -23.05 3.29 -6.94
N PHE A 270 -22.75 2.89 -5.71
CA PHE A 270 -23.30 1.67 -5.11
C PHE A 270 -24.51 1.95 -4.24
N SER A 271 -25.51 1.08 -4.33
CA SER A 271 -26.69 1.14 -3.47
C SER A 271 -26.36 0.81 -2.00
N ALA A 272 -27.28 1.13 -1.10
CA ALA A 272 -27.19 0.72 0.31
C ALA A 272 -27.12 -0.81 0.47
N SER A 273 -27.83 -1.55 -0.39
CA SER A 273 -27.82 -3.02 -0.41
C SER A 273 -26.44 -3.56 -0.82
N ASP A 274 -25.83 -3.01 -1.87
CA ASP A 274 -24.49 -3.43 -2.33
C ASP A 274 -23.44 -3.21 -1.24
N LYS A 275 -23.50 -2.06 -0.57
CA LYS A 275 -22.61 -1.72 0.53
C LYS A 275 -22.78 -2.67 1.74
N ALA A 276 -24.01 -3.03 2.07
CA ALA A 276 -24.31 -3.96 3.15
C ALA A 276 -23.79 -5.38 2.82
N ALA A 277 -24.03 -5.84 1.60
CA ALA A 277 -23.52 -7.13 1.11
C ALA A 277 -22.00 -7.17 1.10
N SER A 278 -21.34 -6.13 0.57
CA SER A 278 -19.88 -6.03 0.56
C SER A 278 -19.28 -6.04 1.95
N LYS A 279 -19.90 -5.32 2.90
CA LYS A 279 -19.45 -5.31 4.30
C LYS A 279 -19.54 -6.69 4.96
N ALA A 280 -20.61 -7.44 4.69
CA ALA A 280 -20.77 -8.80 5.20
C ALA A 280 -19.72 -9.75 4.61
N GLU A 281 -19.50 -9.68 3.29
CA GLU A 281 -18.47 -10.46 2.59
C GLU A 281 -17.07 -10.10 3.08
N TYR A 282 -16.77 -8.82 3.24
CA TYR A 282 -15.48 -8.37 3.77
C TYR A 282 -15.22 -8.88 5.19
N ALA A 283 -16.24 -8.89 6.04
CA ALA A 283 -16.12 -9.47 7.38
C ALA A 283 -15.80 -10.98 7.31
N ALA A 284 -16.42 -11.72 6.39
CA ALA A 284 -16.11 -13.12 6.16
C ALA A 284 -14.68 -13.32 5.64
N GLN A 285 -14.22 -12.47 4.73
CA GLN A 285 -12.84 -12.49 4.24
C GLN A 285 -11.83 -12.22 5.36
N LEU A 286 -12.08 -11.24 6.23
CA LEU A 286 -11.20 -10.96 7.38
C LEU A 286 -11.19 -12.16 8.36
N ALA A 287 -12.33 -12.79 8.62
CA ALA A 287 -12.40 -14.00 9.45
C ALA A 287 -11.66 -15.20 8.83
N ALA A 288 -11.62 -15.29 7.50
CA ALA A 288 -10.81 -16.29 6.80
C ALA A 288 -9.31 -15.99 6.91
N ILE A 289 -8.90 -14.73 6.82
CA ILE A 289 -7.51 -14.30 6.98
C ILE A 289 -7.00 -14.57 8.39
N ASP A 290 -7.82 -14.36 9.42
CA ASP A 290 -7.46 -14.60 10.82
C ASP A 290 -7.13 -16.07 11.14
N LYS A 291 -7.57 -16.99 10.27
CA LYS A 291 -7.25 -18.42 10.37
C LYS A 291 -5.94 -18.82 9.67
N ILE A 292 -5.29 -17.90 8.97
CA ILE A 292 -4.03 -18.20 8.28
C ILE A 292 -2.90 -18.16 9.32
N ASP A 293 -2.19 -19.27 9.47
CA ASP A 293 -1.07 -19.37 10.41
C ASP A 293 0.02 -18.33 10.13
N GLY A 294 0.51 -17.67 11.19
CA GLY A 294 1.52 -16.61 11.08
C GLY A 294 0.99 -15.27 10.57
N VAL A 295 -0.34 -15.11 10.47
CA VAL A 295 -1.02 -13.84 10.19
C VAL A 295 -1.64 -13.31 11.48
N THR A 296 -1.52 -12.01 11.70
CA THR A 296 -2.17 -11.29 12.81
C THR A 296 -3.01 -10.15 12.27
N ILE A 297 -4.30 -10.12 12.61
CA ILE A 297 -5.15 -8.96 12.30
C ILE A 297 -5.10 -8.00 13.48
N LEU A 298 -4.78 -6.73 13.21
CA LEU A 298 -4.95 -5.66 14.20
C LEU A 298 -6.44 -5.39 14.36
N GLY A 299 -7.05 -6.11 15.29
CA GLY A 299 -8.48 -6.10 15.57
C GLY A 299 -9.05 -4.72 15.93
N PRO A 300 -10.39 -4.58 16.01
CA PRO A 300 -11.09 -3.32 16.29
C PRO A 300 -10.77 -2.69 17.63
#